data_48085684c33fafd3448c4591a92cd4b4
#
_entry.id   48085684c33fafd3448c4591a92cd4b4
#
_cell.length_a   1.000
_cell.length_b   1.000
_cell.length_c   1.000
_cell.angle_alpha   90.00
_cell.angle_beta   90.00
_cell.angle_gamma   90.00
#
_symmetry.space_group_name_H-M   'P 1'
#
loop_
_entity.id
_entity.type
_entity.pdbx_description
1 polymer ?
#
loop_
_entity_poly.entity_id
_entity_poly.type
_entity_poly.pdbx_seq_one_letter_code
_entity_poly.pdbx_strand_id
1 'polypeptide(L)'
;MTRPLFGGSNYDSLATELDLIGYLVADERKRTITFDPTSESEGKNTCNMPSVVELPNLKDATGHVCKENNFLETEVFKAYRERLIERSAEGESYRKLIDQISDDILVIDSVEGANHFKDNVATGYTHIGNSLAIARQKFMDHVAKLGFVYNKEKKVYEQPEERKEAEQQ
;
A
#
# COMPACT_ATOMS: atom_id res chain seq x y z
N MET A 1 10.49 27.16 -8.38
CA MET A 1 10.36 26.04 -7.45
C MET A 1 11.50 26.11 -6.45
N THR A 2 11.20 26.27 -5.18
CA THR A 2 12.20 26.37 -4.10
C THR A 2 12.60 24.96 -3.67
N ARG A 3 13.89 24.65 -3.75
CA ARG A 3 14.47 23.39 -3.30
C ARG A 3 15.41 23.60 -2.13
N PRO A 4 15.53 22.64 -1.20
CA PRO A 4 16.59 22.68 -0.21
C PRO A 4 17.97 22.77 -0.87
N LEU A 5 18.86 23.57 -0.30
CA LEU A 5 20.23 23.76 -0.81
C LEU A 5 21.12 22.57 -0.41
N PHE A 6 20.97 21.45 -1.10
CA PHE A 6 21.93 20.37 -1.04
C PHE A 6 22.71 20.33 -2.36
N GLY A 7 24.03 20.29 -2.32
CA GLY A 7 24.85 20.31 -3.51
C GLY A 7 24.77 19.01 -4.32
N GLY A 8 24.63 19.12 -5.64
CA GLY A 8 24.74 18.02 -6.59
C GLY A 8 23.59 17.00 -6.54
N SER A 9 23.88 15.74 -6.93
CA SER A 9 22.93 14.63 -6.98
C SER A 9 22.42 14.15 -5.61
N ASN A 10 22.93 14.68 -4.52
CA ASN A 10 22.54 14.28 -3.17
C ASN A 10 21.11 14.67 -2.81
N TYR A 11 20.56 15.70 -3.47
CA TYR A 11 19.17 16.12 -3.21
C TYR A 11 18.16 15.02 -3.55
N ASP A 12 18.27 14.43 -4.74
CA ASP A 12 17.32 13.41 -5.21
C ASP A 12 17.38 12.16 -4.32
N SER A 13 18.58 11.79 -3.86
CA SER A 13 18.76 10.67 -2.93
C SER A 13 18.12 10.97 -1.57
N LEU A 14 18.36 12.14 -1.00
CA LEU A 14 17.76 12.56 0.27
C LEU A 14 16.24 12.66 0.18
N ALA A 15 15.70 13.27 -0.88
CA ALA A 15 14.28 13.40 -1.07
C ALA A 15 13.57 12.03 -1.20
N THR A 16 14.27 11.02 -1.73
CA THR A 16 13.77 9.64 -1.81
C THR A 16 13.67 8.98 -0.44
N GLU A 17 14.68 9.16 0.41
CA GLU A 17 14.78 8.53 1.73
C GLU A 17 13.90 9.21 2.80
N LEU A 18 13.59 10.50 2.66
CA LEU A 18 12.77 11.21 3.63
C LEU A 18 11.28 10.87 3.48
N ASP A 19 10.59 10.68 4.58
CA ASP A 19 9.13 10.46 4.61
C ASP A 19 8.33 11.77 4.53
N LEU A 20 8.89 12.86 5.05
CA LEU A 20 8.27 14.18 5.06
C LEU A 20 9.26 15.23 4.59
N ILE A 21 8.80 16.10 3.70
CA ILE A 21 9.49 17.32 3.29
C ILE A 21 8.49 18.46 3.40
N GLY A 22 8.78 19.43 4.26
CA GLY A 22 7.90 20.57 4.47
C GLY A 22 8.58 21.87 4.09
N TYR A 23 7.84 22.76 3.45
CA TYR A 23 8.24 24.12 3.12
C TYR A 23 7.67 25.09 4.14
N LEU A 24 8.57 25.74 4.90
CA LEU A 24 8.21 26.71 5.92
C LEU A 24 8.12 28.11 5.32
N VAL A 25 6.97 28.73 5.49
CA VAL A 25 6.75 30.17 5.17
C VAL A 25 6.55 30.93 6.46
N ALA A 26 7.31 32.01 6.62
CA ALA A 26 7.17 32.93 7.73
C ALA A 26 6.75 34.29 7.18
N ASP A 27 5.53 34.71 7.49
CA ASP A 27 5.03 36.05 7.31
C ASP A 27 5.05 36.78 8.67
N GLU A 28 4.90 38.09 8.68
CA GLU A 28 5.01 38.92 9.91
C GLU A 28 4.18 38.39 11.08
N ARG A 29 3.04 37.79 10.82
CA ARG A 29 2.07 37.33 11.83
C ARG A 29 1.81 35.82 11.85
N LYS A 30 2.19 35.09 10.81
CA LYS A 30 1.90 33.65 10.65
C LYS A 30 3.14 32.89 10.20
N ARG A 31 3.26 31.69 10.70
CA ARG A 31 4.18 30.69 10.18
C ARG A 31 3.40 29.49 9.78
N THR A 32 3.58 29.04 8.54
CA THR A 32 2.92 27.86 8.00
C THR A 32 3.96 26.91 7.42
N ILE A 33 3.69 25.64 7.53
CA ILE A 33 4.46 24.59 6.86
C ILE A 33 3.56 23.88 5.88
N THR A 34 4.01 23.76 4.63
CA THR A 34 3.30 23.06 3.56
C THR A 34 4.04 21.78 3.25
N PHE A 35 3.35 20.62 3.35
CA PHE A 35 3.94 19.30 3.14
C PHE A 35 3.71 18.77 1.73
N ASP A 36 2.60 19.13 1.09
CA ASP A 36 2.33 18.72 -0.28
C ASP A 36 3.16 19.54 -1.28
N PRO A 37 3.56 18.94 -2.42
CA PRO A 37 4.26 19.68 -3.46
C PRO A 37 3.35 20.75 -4.06
N THR A 38 3.92 21.93 -4.30
CA THR A 38 3.25 23.07 -4.94
C THR A 38 4.00 23.49 -6.20
N SER A 39 3.46 24.49 -6.94
CA SER A 39 4.17 25.09 -8.06
C SER A 39 5.45 25.85 -7.61
N GLU A 40 5.54 26.23 -6.36
CA GLU A 40 6.63 27.04 -5.81
C GLU A 40 7.63 26.25 -4.97
N SER A 41 7.20 25.14 -4.35
CA SER A 41 8.02 24.34 -3.43
C SER A 41 7.85 22.85 -3.64
N GLU A 42 8.93 22.11 -3.45
CA GLU A 42 8.86 20.66 -3.32
C GLU A 42 8.39 20.29 -1.91
N GLY A 43 7.46 19.34 -1.85
CA GLY A 43 6.97 18.74 -0.61
C GLY A 43 6.91 17.24 -0.73
N LYS A 44 6.87 16.55 0.40
CA LYS A 44 6.60 15.11 0.48
C LYS A 44 5.76 14.83 1.71
N ASN A 45 4.63 14.15 1.52
CA ASN A 45 3.64 13.92 2.56
C ASN A 45 3.21 12.45 2.56
N THR A 46 4.06 11.57 3.06
CA THR A 46 3.73 10.15 3.15
C THR A 46 2.93 9.78 4.39
N CYS A 47 2.73 10.73 5.30
CA CYS A 47 2.05 10.55 6.58
C CYS A 47 0.61 11.07 6.60
N ASN A 48 0.07 11.49 5.45
CA ASN A 48 -1.28 12.09 5.34
C ASN A 48 -1.48 13.30 6.27
N MET A 49 -0.45 14.11 6.49
CA MET A 49 -0.60 15.36 7.20
C MET A 49 -1.48 16.34 6.42
N PRO A 50 -2.16 17.26 7.10
CA PRO A 50 -2.81 18.36 6.39
C PRO A 50 -1.81 19.08 5.48
N SER A 51 -2.25 19.44 4.26
CA SER A 51 -1.39 20.05 3.25
C SER A 51 -0.65 21.27 3.78
N VAL A 52 -1.34 22.07 4.59
CA VAL A 52 -0.80 23.26 5.25
C VAL A 52 -1.11 23.21 6.73
N VAL A 53 -0.10 23.36 7.57
CA VAL A 53 -0.22 23.42 9.02
C VAL A 53 0.31 24.74 9.54
N GLU A 54 -0.45 25.40 10.42
CA GLU A 54 -0.01 26.64 11.07
C GLU A 54 0.84 26.31 12.29
N LEU A 55 2.04 26.91 12.37
CA LEU A 55 2.90 26.78 13.54
C LEU A 55 2.50 27.80 14.60
N PRO A 56 2.43 27.40 15.86
CA PRO A 56 2.09 28.34 16.93
C PRO A 56 3.20 29.40 17.13
N ASN A 57 2.79 30.59 17.45
CA ASN A 57 3.73 31.61 17.91
C ASN A 57 4.20 31.23 19.32
N LEU A 58 5.49 31.00 19.46
CA LEU A 58 6.12 30.64 20.73
C LEU A 58 6.51 31.82 21.58
N LYS A 59 6.61 33.02 20.96
CA LYS A 59 7.00 34.27 21.62
C LYS A 59 5.90 35.31 21.51
N ASP A 60 5.74 36.10 22.54
CA ASP A 60 4.88 37.28 22.53
C ASP A 60 5.52 38.47 21.76
N ALA A 61 4.82 39.61 21.72
CA ALA A 61 5.29 40.82 21.06
C ALA A 61 6.57 41.43 21.70
N THR A 62 6.87 41.05 22.94
CA THR A 62 8.07 41.52 23.67
C THR A 62 9.25 40.55 23.53
N GLY A 63 9.04 39.42 22.87
CA GLY A 63 10.06 38.40 22.65
C GLY A 63 10.16 37.33 23.75
N HIS A 64 9.31 37.39 24.78
CA HIS A 64 9.27 36.36 25.80
C HIS A 64 8.62 35.08 25.29
N VAL A 65 9.17 33.92 25.70
CA VAL A 65 8.62 32.64 25.38
C VAL A 65 7.33 32.44 26.16
N CYS A 66 6.20 32.27 25.44
CA CYS A 66 4.86 32.15 26.03
C CYS A 66 4.24 30.74 25.84
N LYS A 67 4.86 29.87 25.03
CA LYS A 67 4.39 28.50 24.79
C LYS A 67 5.59 27.56 24.64
N GLU A 68 5.37 26.30 25.02
CA GLU A 68 6.33 25.23 24.77
C GLU A 68 6.40 24.88 23.27
N ASN A 69 7.59 24.54 22.80
CA ASN A 69 7.81 24.10 21.43
C ASN A 69 7.67 22.58 21.34
N ASN A 70 6.45 22.11 21.25
CA ASN A 70 6.12 20.69 21.12
C ASN A 70 5.49 20.34 19.76
N PHE A 71 5.50 21.25 18.80
CA PHE A 71 4.86 21.08 17.48
C PHE A 71 5.29 19.79 16.76
N LEU A 72 6.58 19.48 16.75
CA LEU A 72 7.05 18.26 16.08
C LEU A 72 6.48 17.00 16.72
N GLU A 73 6.34 16.99 18.04
CA GLU A 73 5.85 15.82 18.77
C GLU A 73 4.34 15.66 18.64
N THR A 74 3.59 16.76 18.81
CA THR A 74 2.12 16.72 18.85
C THR A 74 1.48 16.60 17.48
N GLU A 75 2.12 17.14 16.43
CA GLU A 75 1.58 17.15 15.08
C GLU A 75 2.32 16.14 14.17
N VAL A 76 3.64 16.31 14.04
CA VAL A 76 4.41 15.57 13.03
C VAL A 76 4.63 14.10 13.45
N PHE A 77 5.21 13.88 14.62
CA PHE A 77 5.52 12.50 15.07
C PHE A 77 4.26 11.71 15.41
N LYS A 78 3.21 12.38 15.87
CA LYS A 78 1.92 11.74 16.10
C LYS A 78 1.35 11.22 14.77
N ALA A 79 1.21 12.07 13.76
CA ALA A 79 0.72 11.68 12.43
C ALA A 79 1.57 10.55 11.82
N TYR A 80 2.90 10.63 11.96
CA TYR A 80 3.81 9.60 11.49
C TYR A 80 3.56 8.23 12.17
N ARG A 81 3.42 8.21 13.50
CA ARG A 81 3.12 6.98 14.25
C ARG A 81 1.77 6.39 13.87
N GLU A 82 0.75 7.22 13.75
CA GLU A 82 -0.59 6.78 13.33
C GLU A 82 -0.53 6.13 11.95
N ARG A 83 0.17 6.73 11.00
CA ARG A 83 0.35 6.16 9.65
C ARG A 83 1.12 4.85 9.64
N LEU A 84 2.13 4.69 10.50
CA LEU A 84 2.86 3.42 10.64
C LEU A 84 1.95 2.30 11.14
N ILE A 85 1.07 2.60 12.12
CA ILE A 85 0.10 1.64 12.66
C ILE A 85 -0.89 1.23 11.58
N GLU A 86 -1.45 2.18 10.82
CA GLU A 86 -2.36 1.91 9.71
C GLU A 86 -1.72 0.99 8.66
N ARG A 87 -0.50 1.33 8.20
CA ARG A 87 0.23 0.51 7.22
C ARG A 87 0.53 -0.90 7.73
N SER A 88 0.83 -1.04 9.01
CA SER A 88 1.04 -2.36 9.63
C SER A 88 -0.24 -3.19 9.62
N ALA A 89 -1.38 -2.59 9.98
CA ALA A 89 -2.67 -3.26 9.96
C ALA A 89 -3.11 -3.65 8.54
N GLU A 90 -2.89 -2.77 7.54
CA GLU A 90 -3.12 -3.07 6.13
C GLU A 90 -2.26 -4.25 5.67
N GLY A 91 -0.97 -4.27 6.04
CA GLY A 91 -0.04 -5.34 5.73
C GLY A 91 -0.42 -6.69 6.34
N GLU A 92 -0.90 -6.69 7.60
CA GLU A 92 -1.41 -7.90 8.25
C GLU A 92 -2.69 -8.42 7.59
N SER A 93 -3.61 -7.53 7.25
CA SER A 93 -4.84 -7.88 6.55
C SER A 93 -4.55 -8.49 5.17
N TYR A 94 -3.59 -7.93 4.46
CA TYR A 94 -3.13 -8.47 3.18
C TYR A 94 -2.52 -9.87 3.34
N ARG A 95 -1.65 -10.09 4.34
CA ARG A 95 -1.07 -11.43 4.60
C ARG A 95 -2.14 -12.45 4.90
N LYS A 96 -3.04 -12.16 5.83
CA LYS A 96 -4.16 -13.06 6.19
C LYS A 96 -4.99 -13.44 4.97
N LEU A 97 -5.27 -12.47 4.09
CA LEU A 97 -6.00 -12.73 2.85
C LEU A 97 -5.22 -13.67 1.91
N ILE A 98 -3.93 -13.45 1.72
CA ILE A 98 -3.10 -14.31 0.85
C ILE A 98 -2.96 -15.72 1.42
N ASP A 99 -2.83 -15.85 2.74
CA ASP A 99 -2.77 -17.15 3.42
C ASP A 99 -4.10 -17.91 3.25
N GLN A 100 -5.24 -17.25 3.52
CA GLN A 100 -6.57 -17.82 3.29
C GLN A 100 -6.75 -18.30 1.84
N ILE A 101 -6.45 -17.47 0.86
CA ILE A 101 -6.53 -17.84 -0.57
C ILE A 101 -5.63 -19.02 -0.88
N SER A 102 -4.44 -19.07 -0.29
CA SER A 102 -3.49 -20.16 -0.51
C SER A 102 -4.02 -21.47 0.06
N ASP A 103 -4.60 -21.45 1.26
CA ASP A 103 -5.20 -22.61 1.90
C ASP A 103 -6.41 -23.11 1.09
N ASP A 104 -7.28 -22.21 0.62
CA ASP A 104 -8.42 -22.55 -0.23
C ASP A 104 -7.99 -23.16 -1.57
N ILE A 105 -6.86 -22.72 -2.13
CA ILE A 105 -6.29 -23.32 -3.36
C ILE A 105 -5.74 -24.73 -3.09
N LEU A 106 -5.08 -24.93 -1.94
CA LEU A 106 -4.43 -26.22 -1.62
C LEU A 106 -5.42 -27.36 -1.44
N VAL A 107 -6.66 -27.08 -1.07
CA VAL A 107 -7.71 -28.11 -0.93
C VAL A 107 -8.41 -28.47 -2.26
N ILE A 108 -8.06 -27.78 -3.34
CA ILE A 108 -8.60 -28.10 -4.68
C ILE A 108 -7.89 -29.35 -5.20
N ASP A 109 -8.63 -30.45 -5.33
CA ASP A 109 -8.15 -31.74 -5.82
C ASP A 109 -8.93 -32.25 -7.04
N SER A 110 -10.02 -31.57 -7.40
CA SER A 110 -10.97 -31.99 -8.45
C SER A 110 -11.17 -30.89 -9.50
N VAL A 111 -11.62 -31.31 -10.68
CA VAL A 111 -11.97 -30.40 -11.78
C VAL A 111 -13.15 -29.49 -11.41
N GLU A 112 -14.11 -30.02 -10.67
CA GLU A 112 -15.25 -29.26 -10.18
C GLU A 112 -14.79 -28.16 -9.22
N GLY A 113 -13.90 -28.49 -8.26
CA GLY A 113 -13.30 -27.55 -7.34
C GLY A 113 -12.51 -26.46 -8.07
N ALA A 114 -11.73 -26.84 -9.08
CA ALA A 114 -10.96 -25.89 -9.89
C ALA A 114 -11.88 -24.92 -10.65
N ASN A 115 -12.97 -25.40 -11.26
CA ASN A 115 -13.91 -24.53 -11.96
C ASN A 115 -14.68 -23.63 -11.00
N HIS A 116 -15.10 -24.15 -9.85
CA HIS A 116 -15.75 -23.36 -8.82
C HIS A 116 -14.84 -22.23 -8.31
N PHE A 117 -13.57 -22.52 -8.00
CA PHE A 117 -12.61 -21.50 -7.55
C PHE A 117 -12.37 -20.44 -8.65
N LYS A 118 -12.16 -20.86 -9.89
CA LYS A 118 -11.96 -19.96 -11.04
C LYS A 118 -13.11 -18.95 -11.17
N ASP A 119 -14.35 -19.40 -11.02
CA ASP A 119 -15.53 -18.54 -11.17
C ASP A 119 -15.72 -17.57 -10.00
N ASN A 120 -15.26 -17.96 -8.81
CA ASN A 120 -15.47 -17.21 -7.57
C ASN A 120 -14.24 -16.42 -7.10
N VAL A 121 -13.04 -16.61 -7.65
CA VAL A 121 -11.82 -15.97 -7.17
C VAL A 121 -11.89 -14.43 -7.15
N ALA A 122 -12.64 -13.83 -8.05
CA ALA A 122 -12.75 -12.36 -8.13
C ALA A 122 -13.77 -11.76 -7.14
N THR A 123 -14.78 -12.53 -6.74
CA THR A 123 -15.93 -12.05 -5.95
C THR A 123 -16.03 -12.70 -4.57
N GLY A 124 -15.40 -13.86 -4.38
CA GLY A 124 -15.43 -14.61 -3.11
C GLY A 124 -14.52 -14.03 -2.02
N TYR A 125 -13.66 -13.04 -2.36
CA TYR A 125 -12.73 -12.42 -1.42
C TYR A 125 -12.83 -10.91 -1.50
N THR A 126 -12.56 -10.23 -0.36
CA THR A 126 -12.36 -8.77 -0.34
C THR A 126 -10.89 -8.49 -0.70
N HIS A 127 -10.62 -8.35 -1.99
CA HIS A 127 -9.27 -8.17 -2.50
C HIS A 127 -8.64 -6.85 -2.06
N ILE A 128 -7.36 -6.91 -1.69
CA ILE A 128 -6.53 -5.77 -1.28
C ILE A 128 -5.32 -5.69 -2.22
N GLY A 129 -5.06 -4.51 -2.76
CA GLY A 129 -3.92 -4.29 -3.65
C GLY A 129 -3.91 -5.25 -4.84
N ASN A 130 -2.83 -5.99 -5.04
CA ASN A 130 -2.66 -6.96 -6.12
C ASN A 130 -3.06 -8.41 -5.78
N SER A 131 -3.76 -8.62 -4.65
CA SER A 131 -4.11 -9.98 -4.15
C SER A 131 -4.86 -10.83 -5.18
N LEU A 132 -5.73 -10.23 -6.01
CA LEU A 132 -6.43 -10.97 -7.08
C LEU A 132 -5.47 -11.51 -8.14
N ALA A 133 -4.46 -10.75 -8.52
CA ALA A 133 -3.46 -11.21 -9.49
C ALA A 133 -2.63 -12.37 -8.92
N ILE A 134 -2.24 -12.26 -7.64
CA ILE A 134 -1.52 -13.32 -6.93
C ILE A 134 -2.39 -14.57 -6.77
N ALA A 135 -3.66 -14.42 -6.42
CA ALA A 135 -4.61 -15.53 -6.31
C ALA A 135 -4.71 -16.30 -7.63
N ARG A 136 -4.88 -15.60 -8.74
CA ARG A 136 -4.95 -16.20 -10.08
C ARG A 136 -3.66 -16.92 -10.45
N GLN A 137 -2.50 -16.33 -10.16
CA GLN A 137 -1.21 -16.95 -10.43
C GLN A 137 -1.02 -18.23 -9.64
N LYS A 138 -1.23 -18.17 -8.31
CA LYS A 138 -1.13 -19.36 -7.43
C LYS A 138 -2.09 -20.48 -7.87
N PHE A 139 -3.31 -20.11 -8.23
CA PHE A 139 -4.30 -21.06 -8.72
C PHE A 139 -3.85 -21.72 -10.03
N MET A 140 -3.38 -20.96 -11.01
CA MET A 140 -2.85 -21.51 -12.27
C MET A 140 -1.69 -22.47 -12.02
N ASP A 141 -0.77 -22.12 -11.12
CA ASP A 141 0.36 -22.97 -10.75
C ASP A 141 -0.12 -24.27 -10.08
N HIS A 142 -1.16 -24.22 -9.26
CA HIS A 142 -1.72 -25.36 -8.57
C HIS A 142 -2.44 -26.32 -9.53
N VAL A 143 -3.34 -25.82 -10.38
CA VAL A 143 -4.07 -26.67 -11.35
C VAL A 143 -3.15 -27.27 -12.40
N ALA A 144 -2.06 -26.57 -12.75
CA ALA A 144 -1.04 -27.13 -13.62
C ALA A 144 -0.31 -28.33 -12.97
N LYS A 145 -0.01 -28.27 -11.65
CA LYS A 145 0.57 -29.39 -10.89
C LYS A 145 -0.38 -30.59 -10.81
N LEU A 146 -1.69 -30.34 -10.73
CA LEU A 146 -2.70 -31.39 -10.76
C LEU A 146 -2.88 -31.99 -12.17
N GLY A 147 -2.30 -31.36 -13.19
CA GLY A 147 -2.38 -31.78 -14.57
C GLY A 147 -3.71 -31.43 -15.25
N PHE A 148 -4.50 -30.51 -14.70
CA PHE A 148 -5.73 -30.05 -15.34
C PHE A 148 -5.44 -29.15 -16.54
N VAL A 149 -6.23 -29.30 -17.60
CA VAL A 149 -6.08 -28.55 -18.85
C VAL A 149 -7.23 -27.56 -19.01
N TYR A 150 -6.91 -26.31 -19.32
CA TYR A 150 -7.94 -25.29 -19.56
C TYR A 150 -8.48 -25.37 -20.98
N ASN A 151 -9.76 -25.69 -21.12
CA ASN A 151 -10.48 -25.66 -22.38
C ASN A 151 -10.96 -24.23 -22.68
N LYS A 152 -10.36 -23.60 -23.70
CA LYS A 152 -10.67 -22.21 -24.06
C LYS A 152 -12.06 -22.02 -24.66
N GLU A 153 -12.61 -23.01 -25.36
CA GLU A 153 -13.93 -22.93 -25.98
C GLU A 153 -15.03 -23.01 -24.93
N LYS A 154 -14.92 -23.97 -24.00
CA LYS A 154 -15.87 -24.16 -22.91
C LYS A 154 -15.61 -23.25 -21.71
N LYS A 155 -14.43 -22.61 -21.64
CA LYS A 155 -13.95 -21.78 -20.52
C LYS A 155 -13.90 -22.50 -19.17
N VAL A 156 -13.58 -23.79 -19.19
CA VAL A 156 -13.49 -24.66 -18.00
C VAL A 156 -12.19 -25.44 -17.98
N TYR A 157 -11.77 -25.86 -16.78
CA TYR A 157 -10.73 -26.86 -16.62
C TYR A 157 -11.32 -28.27 -16.85
N GLU A 158 -10.54 -29.17 -17.44
CA GLU A 158 -10.89 -30.57 -17.72
C GLU A 158 -9.72 -31.47 -17.33
N GLN A 159 -9.99 -32.75 -17.06
CA GLN A 159 -8.93 -33.74 -16.93
C GLN A 159 -8.31 -34.04 -18.31
N PRO A 160 -6.99 -34.30 -18.36
CA PRO A 160 -6.35 -34.77 -19.58
C PRO A 160 -7.04 -36.04 -20.09
N GLU A 161 -7.13 -36.20 -21.41
CA GLU A 161 -7.79 -37.35 -22.04
C GLU A 161 -7.19 -38.71 -21.61
N GLU A 162 -5.87 -38.75 -21.39
CA GLU A 162 -5.16 -39.95 -20.93
C GLU A 162 -5.61 -40.47 -19.55
N ARG A 163 -6.12 -39.59 -18.67
CA ARG A 163 -6.67 -39.99 -17.34
C ARG A 163 -8.12 -40.48 -17.43
N LYS A 164 -8.89 -40.01 -18.40
CA LYS A 164 -10.28 -40.46 -18.60
C LYS A 164 -10.37 -41.90 -19.00
N GLU A 165 -9.39 -42.42 -19.75
CA GLU A 165 -9.33 -43.82 -20.19
C GLU A 165 -8.89 -44.77 -19.06
N ALA A 166 -8.09 -44.27 -18.10
CA ALA A 166 -7.61 -45.09 -16.97
C ALA A 166 -8.67 -45.28 -15.86
N GLU A 167 -9.65 -44.40 -15.73
CA GLU A 167 -10.74 -44.50 -14.73
C GLU A 167 -11.95 -45.30 -15.26
N GLN A 168 -11.95 -45.68 -16.56
CA GLN A 168 -13.02 -46.51 -17.18
C GLN A 168 -12.65 -47.98 -17.34
N GLN A 169 -11.49 -48.41 -16.87
CA GLN A 169 -11.04 -49.80 -16.82
C GLN A 169 -11.07 -50.36 -15.39
#